data_bb925f90df1e054d1896768eb538629f
#
_entry.id   bb925f90df1e054d1896768eb538629f
#
_cell.length_a   1.000
_cell.length_b   1.000
_cell.length_c   1.000
_cell.angle_alpha   90.00
_cell.angle_beta   90.00
_cell.angle_gamma   90.00
#
_symmetry.space_group_name_H-M   'P 1'
#
loop_
_entity.id
_entity.type
_entity.pdbx_description
1 polymer ?
#
loop_
_entity_poly.entity_id
_entity_poly.type
_entity_poly.pdbx_seq_one_letter_code
_entity_poly.pdbx_strand_id
1 'polypeptide(L)'
;MKRVSILQKLENAGVIAVVRGKTKEEALKASQAIVAGGMRGIELTFTVPQATEVIQELVALYQENPDVVIGAGTVLDATTARLAIVAGAEYIVSPSFDEETAKICNLYQVPYLPGCMTITEMKEALKSGADIIKLFPGSVYGPSVISHLKRHCLS
;
A
#
# COMPACT_ATOMS: atom_id res chain seq x y z
N MET A 1 2.34 -13.35 13.61
CA MET A 1 2.40 -13.63 12.14
C MET A 1 2.57 -12.29 11.42
N LYS A 2 3.58 -12.17 10.55
CA LYS A 2 3.96 -10.90 9.90
C LYS A 2 2.77 -10.17 9.26
N ARG A 3 2.00 -10.84 8.38
CA ARG A 3 0.85 -10.23 7.67
C ARG A 3 -0.20 -9.67 8.63
N VAL A 4 -0.55 -10.41 9.67
CA VAL A 4 -1.56 -9.98 10.66
C VAL A 4 -1.10 -8.72 11.40
N SER A 5 0.16 -8.67 11.83
CA SER A 5 0.67 -7.47 12.52
C SER A 5 0.73 -6.24 11.61
N ILE A 6 1.00 -6.43 10.32
CA ILE A 6 0.98 -5.32 9.35
C ILE A 6 -0.45 -4.82 9.13
N LEU A 7 -1.42 -5.73 8.97
CA LEU A 7 -2.83 -5.36 8.84
C LEU A 7 -3.32 -4.58 10.06
N GLN A 8 -2.91 -4.97 11.26
CA GLN A 8 -3.23 -4.24 12.48
C GLN A 8 -2.60 -2.84 12.52
N LYS A 9 -1.35 -2.68 12.04
CA LYS A 9 -0.72 -1.36 11.89
C LYS A 9 -1.48 -0.49 10.90
N LEU A 10 -1.90 -1.04 9.76
CA LEU A 10 -2.68 -0.32 8.74
C LEU A 10 -4.04 0.14 9.29
N GLU A 11 -4.73 -0.73 10.04
CA GLU A 11 -5.98 -0.39 10.71
C GLU A 11 -5.79 0.73 11.73
N ASN A 12 -4.77 0.62 12.58
CA ASN A 12 -4.45 1.62 13.60
C ASN A 12 -3.99 2.95 13.00
N ALA A 13 -3.32 2.93 11.84
CA ALA A 13 -2.91 4.15 11.14
C ALA A 13 -4.13 4.93 10.61
N GLY A 14 -5.18 4.22 10.18
CA GLY A 14 -6.44 4.81 9.71
C GLY A 14 -6.34 5.62 8.43
N VAL A 15 -5.22 6.31 8.21
CA VAL A 15 -4.92 7.14 7.03
C VAL A 15 -3.52 6.82 6.53
N ILE A 16 -3.40 6.70 5.21
CA ILE A 16 -2.12 6.47 4.52
C ILE A 16 -1.82 7.68 3.64
N ALA A 17 -0.65 8.27 3.83
CA ALA A 17 -0.15 9.34 2.96
C ALA A 17 0.53 8.75 1.74
N VAL A 18 0.05 9.12 0.55
CA VAL A 18 0.66 8.74 -0.72
C VAL A 18 1.75 9.74 -1.06
N VAL A 19 3.01 9.32 -1.01
CA VAL A 19 4.17 10.17 -1.23
C VAL A 19 4.68 10.05 -2.65
N ARG A 20 4.83 11.19 -3.29
CA ARG A 20 5.49 11.39 -4.58
C ARG A 20 6.59 12.41 -4.41
N GLY A 21 7.56 12.45 -5.31
CA GLY A 21 8.64 13.41 -5.33
C GLY A 21 9.36 13.38 -6.68
N LYS A 22 9.99 14.49 -7.04
CA LYS A 22 10.81 14.58 -8.25
C LYS A 22 12.21 13.99 -8.02
N THR A 23 12.63 13.92 -6.76
CA THR A 23 13.89 13.33 -6.33
C THR A 23 13.70 12.46 -5.10
N LYS A 24 14.70 11.61 -4.82
CA LYS A 24 14.79 10.80 -3.62
C LYS A 24 14.73 11.66 -2.34
N GLU A 25 15.49 12.75 -2.30
CA GLU A 25 15.58 13.65 -1.14
C GLU A 25 14.25 14.34 -0.83
N GLU A 26 13.54 14.74 -1.88
CA GLU A 26 12.23 15.36 -1.76
C GLU A 26 11.21 14.37 -1.15
N ALA A 27 11.20 13.12 -1.62
CA ALA A 27 10.34 12.09 -1.11
C ALA A 27 10.66 11.69 0.35
N LEU A 28 11.95 11.61 0.71
CA LEU A 28 12.40 11.37 2.09
C LEU A 28 11.94 12.47 3.03
N LYS A 29 12.19 13.74 2.68
CA LYS A 29 11.77 14.90 3.48
C LYS A 29 10.27 14.96 3.67
N ALA A 30 9.51 14.72 2.60
CA ALA A 30 8.04 14.68 2.67
C ALA A 30 7.57 13.59 3.62
N SER A 31 8.10 12.37 3.50
CA SER A 31 7.75 11.24 4.38
C SER A 31 8.06 11.54 5.84
N GLN A 32 9.22 12.11 6.13
CA GLN A 32 9.63 12.50 7.48
C GLN A 32 8.70 13.56 8.08
N ALA A 33 8.36 14.59 7.30
CA ALA A 33 7.44 15.64 7.73
C ALA A 33 6.04 15.09 8.04
N ILE A 34 5.54 14.17 7.21
CA ILE A 34 4.26 13.50 7.39
C ILE A 34 4.23 12.70 8.71
N VAL A 35 5.28 11.91 8.96
CA VAL A 35 5.38 11.15 10.22
C VAL A 35 5.54 12.06 11.44
N ALA A 36 6.35 13.13 11.33
CA ALA A 36 6.48 14.13 12.37
C ALA A 36 5.15 14.85 12.67
N GLY A 37 4.30 15.01 11.66
CA GLY A 37 2.94 15.54 11.79
C GLY A 37 1.92 14.56 12.41
N GLY A 38 2.33 13.34 12.76
CA GLY A 38 1.51 12.35 13.46
C GLY A 38 0.89 11.26 12.59
N MET A 39 1.07 11.28 11.26
CA MET A 39 0.61 10.18 10.39
C MET A 39 1.52 8.96 10.54
N ARG A 40 0.94 7.77 10.45
CA ARG A 40 1.65 6.51 10.68
C ARG A 40 1.79 5.66 9.42
N GLY A 41 0.91 5.81 8.44
CA GLY A 41 0.95 5.07 7.17
C GLY A 41 1.60 5.88 6.06
N ILE A 42 2.62 5.34 5.41
CA ILE A 42 3.29 5.92 4.24
C ILE A 42 3.21 4.94 3.06
N GLU A 43 2.66 5.39 1.94
CA GLU A 43 2.72 4.72 0.64
C GLU A 43 3.73 5.47 -0.24
N LEU A 44 4.96 4.96 -0.37
CA LEU A 44 5.95 5.52 -1.28
C LEU A 44 5.71 4.98 -2.69
N THR A 45 5.46 5.87 -3.66
CA THR A 45 5.17 5.44 -5.03
C THR A 45 6.43 5.13 -5.83
N PHE A 46 6.38 4.09 -6.66
CA PHE A 46 7.46 3.74 -7.60
C PHE A 46 7.64 4.75 -8.75
N THR A 47 6.86 5.82 -8.77
CA THR A 47 7.10 6.98 -9.63
C THR A 47 8.23 7.89 -9.09
N VAL A 48 8.64 7.70 -7.84
CA VAL A 48 9.78 8.40 -7.25
C VAL A 48 11.09 7.77 -7.77
N PRO A 49 12.06 8.56 -8.24
CA PRO A 49 13.38 8.03 -8.58
C PRO A 49 14.01 7.30 -7.39
N GLN A 50 14.65 6.16 -7.65
CA GLN A 50 15.31 5.36 -6.60
C GLN A 50 14.36 4.94 -5.46
N ALA A 51 13.10 4.61 -5.79
CA ALA A 51 12.06 4.28 -4.81
C ALA A 51 12.48 3.17 -3.83
N THR A 52 13.21 2.16 -4.28
CA THR A 52 13.72 1.09 -3.44
C THR A 52 14.68 1.59 -2.35
N GLU A 53 15.57 2.53 -2.69
CA GLU A 53 16.48 3.13 -1.72
C GLU A 53 15.73 3.99 -0.71
N VAL A 54 14.73 4.77 -1.16
CA VAL A 54 13.87 5.57 -0.27
C VAL A 54 13.13 4.67 0.72
N ILE A 55 12.56 3.55 0.26
CA ILE A 55 11.90 2.58 1.14
C ILE A 55 12.88 2.02 2.18
N GLN A 56 14.09 1.61 1.77
CA GLN A 56 15.12 1.10 2.67
C GLN A 56 15.49 2.11 3.75
N GLU A 57 15.69 3.37 3.37
CA GLU A 57 16.03 4.44 4.32
C GLU A 57 14.88 4.74 5.29
N LEU A 58 13.62 4.77 4.81
CA LEU A 58 12.46 4.98 5.66
C LEU A 58 12.25 3.83 6.64
N VAL A 59 12.40 2.58 6.18
CA VAL A 59 12.29 1.39 7.04
C VAL A 59 13.37 1.40 8.12
N ALA A 60 14.61 1.73 7.76
CA ALA A 60 15.70 1.84 8.73
C ALA A 60 15.48 2.98 9.73
N LEU A 61 14.98 4.13 9.27
CA LEU A 61 14.72 5.30 10.11
C LEU A 61 13.65 5.04 11.16
N TYR A 62 12.62 4.27 10.80
CA TYR A 62 11.47 4.02 11.69
C TYR A 62 11.45 2.63 12.30
N GLN A 63 12.55 1.87 12.23
CA GLN A 63 12.63 0.49 12.77
C GLN A 63 12.28 0.39 14.25
N GLU A 64 12.59 1.41 15.05
CA GLU A 64 12.28 1.49 16.48
C GLU A 64 10.90 2.12 16.79
N ASN A 65 10.14 2.48 15.75
CA ASN A 65 8.79 3.01 15.88
C ASN A 65 7.76 2.02 15.34
N PRO A 66 7.22 1.13 16.19
CA PRO A 66 6.35 0.03 15.73
C PRO A 66 5.02 0.50 15.15
N ASP A 67 4.62 1.75 15.36
CA ASP A 67 3.37 2.29 14.88
C ASP A 67 3.46 2.76 13.42
N VAL A 68 4.66 3.09 12.93
CA VAL A 68 4.86 3.51 11.54
C VAL A 68 4.89 2.30 10.62
N VAL A 69 4.17 2.37 9.51
CA VAL A 69 4.11 1.34 8.49
C VAL A 69 4.46 1.94 7.12
N ILE A 70 5.48 1.38 6.47
CA ILE A 70 5.99 1.84 5.18
C ILE A 70 5.61 0.84 4.10
N GLY A 71 4.87 1.30 3.10
CA GLY A 71 4.50 0.51 1.94
C GLY A 71 4.95 1.09 0.62
N ALA A 72 4.84 0.31 -0.42
CA ALA A 72 5.14 0.68 -1.79
C ALA A 72 3.85 0.85 -2.60
N GLY A 73 3.76 1.95 -3.34
CA GLY A 73 2.61 2.25 -4.21
C GLY A 73 2.98 2.37 -5.69
N THR A 74 1.97 2.40 -6.53
CA THR A 74 2.11 2.40 -8.00
C THR A 74 2.94 1.18 -8.48
N VAL A 75 2.75 0.06 -7.79
CA VAL A 75 3.35 -1.23 -8.16
C VAL A 75 2.46 -1.87 -9.22
N LEU A 76 3.00 -2.12 -10.42
CA LEU A 76 2.22 -2.56 -11.58
C LEU A 76 2.38 -4.04 -11.91
N ASP A 77 3.38 -4.71 -11.32
CA ASP A 77 3.75 -6.08 -11.64
C ASP A 77 4.45 -6.79 -10.48
N ALA A 78 4.51 -8.13 -10.57
CA ALA A 78 5.13 -8.98 -9.55
C ALA A 78 6.64 -8.71 -9.36
N THR A 79 7.37 -8.31 -10.39
CA THR A 79 8.79 -8.00 -10.31
C THR A 79 9.01 -6.75 -9.45
N THR A 80 8.27 -5.70 -9.73
CA THR A 80 8.29 -4.46 -8.94
C THR A 80 7.85 -4.71 -7.51
N ALA A 81 6.81 -5.54 -7.30
CA ALA A 81 6.38 -5.95 -5.97
C ALA A 81 7.49 -6.67 -5.20
N ARG A 82 8.21 -7.58 -5.86
CA ARG A 82 9.33 -8.30 -5.25
C ARG A 82 10.47 -7.36 -4.86
N LEU A 83 10.82 -6.40 -5.70
CA LEU A 83 11.84 -5.38 -5.40
C LEU A 83 11.44 -4.55 -4.17
N ALA A 84 10.17 -4.12 -4.10
CA ALA A 84 9.65 -3.37 -2.95
C ALA A 84 9.73 -4.20 -1.65
N ILE A 85 9.36 -5.49 -1.70
CA ILE A 85 9.42 -6.40 -0.55
C ILE A 85 10.87 -6.60 -0.08
N VAL A 86 11.83 -6.75 -1.01
CA VAL A 86 13.27 -6.86 -0.66
C VAL A 86 13.78 -5.56 -0.04
N ALA A 87 13.29 -4.41 -0.51
CA ALA A 87 13.63 -3.11 0.06
C ALA A 87 13.02 -2.90 1.48
N GLY A 88 12.14 -3.79 1.93
CA GLY A 88 11.54 -3.75 3.26
C GLY A 88 10.13 -3.21 3.31
N ALA A 89 9.47 -2.96 2.17
CA ALA A 89 8.07 -2.56 2.16
C ALA A 89 7.20 -3.56 2.94
N GLU A 90 6.38 -3.05 3.86
CA GLU A 90 5.51 -3.85 4.70
C GLU A 90 4.18 -4.18 4.00
N TYR A 91 3.76 -3.37 3.02
CA TYR A 91 2.57 -3.63 2.19
C TYR A 91 2.76 -3.10 0.77
N ILE A 92 1.98 -3.64 -0.17
CA ILE A 92 2.05 -3.31 -1.60
C ILE A 92 0.71 -2.73 -2.04
N VAL A 93 0.75 -1.63 -2.78
CA VAL A 93 -0.43 -0.97 -3.36
C VAL A 93 -0.26 -0.85 -4.86
N SER A 94 -1.28 -1.21 -5.62
CA SER A 94 -1.32 -1.03 -7.07
C SER A 94 -2.53 -0.19 -7.50
N PRO A 95 -2.48 0.46 -8.66
CA PRO A 95 -3.63 1.18 -9.22
C PRO A 95 -4.68 0.24 -9.83
N SER A 96 -4.31 -1.01 -10.13
CA SER A 96 -5.17 -2.06 -10.67
C SER A 96 -4.81 -3.40 -10.05
N PHE A 97 -5.77 -4.33 -10.06
CA PHE A 97 -5.50 -5.69 -9.62
C PHE A 97 -4.60 -6.43 -10.63
N ASP A 98 -3.58 -7.12 -10.12
CA ASP A 98 -2.70 -8.02 -10.85
C ASP A 98 -2.51 -9.32 -10.08
N GLU A 99 -2.87 -10.45 -10.69
CA GLU A 99 -2.88 -11.76 -10.04
C GLU A 99 -1.47 -12.23 -9.65
N GLU A 100 -0.47 -11.98 -10.50
CA GLU A 100 0.91 -12.39 -10.22
C GLU A 100 1.50 -11.59 -9.06
N THR A 101 1.15 -10.31 -8.94
CA THR A 101 1.47 -9.48 -7.76
C THR A 101 0.81 -10.06 -6.50
N ALA A 102 -0.45 -10.49 -6.57
CA ALA A 102 -1.12 -11.11 -5.44
C ALA A 102 -0.41 -12.40 -4.99
N LYS A 103 0.01 -13.26 -5.95
CA LYS A 103 0.74 -14.50 -5.66
C LYS A 103 2.08 -14.21 -4.95
N ILE A 104 2.84 -13.23 -5.41
CA ILE A 104 4.11 -12.83 -4.77
C ILE A 104 3.86 -12.28 -3.37
N CYS A 105 2.89 -11.40 -3.19
CA CYS A 105 2.55 -10.85 -1.88
C CYS A 105 2.12 -11.93 -0.89
N ASN A 106 1.30 -12.89 -1.34
CA ASN A 106 0.89 -14.03 -0.53
C ASN A 106 2.08 -14.92 -0.14
N LEU A 107 2.99 -15.20 -1.08
CA LEU A 107 4.18 -16.01 -0.82
C LEU A 107 5.06 -15.40 0.28
N TYR A 108 5.24 -14.09 0.27
CA TYR A 108 6.06 -13.36 1.25
C TYR A 108 5.29 -12.84 2.47
N GLN A 109 4.00 -13.17 2.58
CA GLN A 109 3.13 -12.75 3.69
C GLN A 109 3.12 -11.23 3.89
N VAL A 110 3.02 -10.50 2.78
CA VAL A 110 2.89 -9.04 2.71
C VAL A 110 1.47 -8.70 2.25
N PRO A 111 0.72 -7.82 2.94
CA PRO A 111 -0.59 -7.38 2.47
C PRO A 111 -0.52 -6.74 1.09
N TYR A 112 -1.46 -7.10 0.22
CA TYR A 112 -1.64 -6.49 -1.09
C TYR A 112 -2.95 -5.70 -1.10
N LEU A 113 -2.87 -4.42 -1.47
CA LEU A 113 -3.99 -3.48 -1.57
C LEU A 113 -4.20 -3.12 -3.05
N PRO A 114 -4.85 -3.99 -3.83
CA PRO A 114 -5.08 -3.76 -5.25
C PRO A 114 -6.10 -2.65 -5.49
N GLY A 115 -5.83 -1.80 -6.48
CA GLY A 115 -6.79 -0.87 -7.04
C GLY A 115 -7.87 -1.62 -7.80
N CYS A 116 -9.13 -1.34 -7.51
CA CYS A 116 -10.27 -1.91 -8.22
C CYS A 116 -11.30 -0.82 -8.49
N MET A 117 -11.86 -0.82 -9.68
CA MET A 117 -12.91 0.10 -10.08
C MET A 117 -14.28 -0.59 -10.13
N THR A 118 -14.31 -1.89 -10.43
CA THR A 118 -15.53 -2.66 -10.60
C THR A 118 -15.67 -3.77 -9.54
N ILE A 119 -16.90 -4.19 -9.30
CA ILE A 119 -17.21 -5.33 -8.41
C ILE A 119 -16.53 -6.62 -8.91
N THR A 120 -16.42 -6.79 -10.23
CA THR A 120 -15.74 -7.96 -10.80
C THR A 120 -14.26 -8.00 -10.42
N GLU A 121 -13.55 -6.88 -10.56
CA GLU A 121 -12.15 -6.77 -10.14
C GLU A 121 -11.99 -7.00 -8.63
N MET A 122 -12.88 -6.42 -7.81
CA MET A 122 -12.87 -6.62 -6.35
C MET A 122 -13.03 -8.10 -5.99
N LYS A 123 -13.94 -8.81 -6.65
CA LYS A 123 -14.15 -10.25 -6.42
C LYS A 123 -12.90 -11.06 -6.76
N GLU A 124 -12.26 -10.79 -7.88
CA GLU A 124 -11.04 -11.50 -8.27
C GLU A 124 -9.88 -11.19 -7.32
N ALA A 125 -9.75 -9.94 -6.88
CA ALA A 125 -8.77 -9.55 -5.88
C ALA A 125 -8.98 -10.29 -4.55
N LEU A 126 -10.22 -10.36 -4.05
CA LEU A 126 -10.56 -11.09 -2.81
C LEU A 126 -10.29 -12.59 -2.93
N LYS A 127 -10.66 -13.22 -4.05
CA LYS A 127 -10.34 -14.64 -4.32
C LYS A 127 -8.85 -14.90 -4.33
N SER A 128 -8.06 -13.92 -4.76
CA SER A 128 -6.59 -13.98 -4.80
C SER A 128 -5.94 -13.61 -3.47
N GLY A 129 -6.73 -13.43 -2.40
CA GLY A 129 -6.24 -13.24 -1.02
C GLY A 129 -5.93 -11.79 -0.65
N ALA A 130 -6.50 -10.79 -1.35
CA ALA A 130 -6.43 -9.41 -0.91
C ALA A 130 -7.28 -9.21 0.36
N ASP A 131 -6.69 -8.60 1.39
CA ASP A 131 -7.39 -8.29 2.65
C ASP A 131 -8.08 -6.91 2.60
N ILE A 132 -7.53 -5.99 1.83
CA ILE A 132 -8.00 -4.61 1.69
C ILE A 132 -8.09 -4.28 0.20
N ILE A 133 -9.22 -3.74 -0.24
CA ILE A 133 -9.41 -3.24 -1.60
C ILE A 133 -9.24 -1.73 -1.64
N LYS A 134 -8.40 -1.24 -2.53
CA LYS A 134 -8.31 0.18 -2.87
C LYS A 134 -9.35 0.51 -3.93
N LEU A 135 -10.34 1.31 -3.60
CA LEU A 135 -11.26 1.86 -4.60
C LEU A 135 -10.54 2.95 -5.40
N PHE A 136 -10.29 2.70 -6.69
CA PHE A 136 -9.47 3.59 -7.51
C PHE A 136 -9.96 3.64 -8.97
N PRO A 137 -9.99 4.83 -9.60
CA PRO A 137 -9.74 6.14 -9.00
C PRO A 137 -10.93 6.64 -8.16
N GLY A 138 -10.66 7.10 -6.93
CA GLY A 138 -11.69 7.54 -6.00
C GLY A 138 -12.50 8.76 -6.47
N SER A 139 -11.92 9.58 -7.36
CA SER A 139 -12.58 10.74 -7.97
C SER A 139 -13.79 10.39 -8.86
N VAL A 140 -13.87 9.14 -9.36
CA VAL A 140 -14.96 8.70 -10.23
C VAL A 140 -16.24 8.43 -9.43
N TYR A 141 -16.12 7.84 -8.25
CA TYR A 141 -17.27 7.38 -7.47
C TYR A 141 -17.62 8.29 -6.30
N GLY A 142 -16.64 8.91 -5.69
CA GLY A 142 -16.78 9.58 -4.40
C GLY A 142 -17.04 8.61 -3.24
N PRO A 143 -17.14 9.11 -2.00
CA PRO A 143 -17.21 8.26 -0.80
C PRO A 143 -18.54 7.50 -0.63
N SER A 144 -19.62 7.97 -1.25
CA SER A 144 -20.96 7.35 -1.10
C SER A 144 -21.03 5.92 -1.62
N VAL A 145 -20.21 5.56 -2.61
CA VAL A 145 -20.18 4.20 -3.16
C VAL A 145 -19.77 3.15 -2.12
N ILE A 146 -18.95 3.52 -1.13
CA ILE A 146 -18.46 2.59 -0.10
C ILE A 146 -19.63 1.98 0.69
N SER A 147 -20.64 2.78 1.02
CA SER A 147 -21.81 2.30 1.75
C SER A 147 -22.66 1.32 0.91
N HIS A 148 -22.69 1.49 -0.41
CA HIS A 148 -23.37 0.57 -1.32
C HIS A 148 -22.59 -0.74 -1.46
N LEU A 149 -21.27 -0.68 -1.63
CA LEU A 149 -20.42 -1.86 -1.74
C LEU A 149 -20.49 -2.73 -0.48
N LYS A 150 -20.40 -2.11 0.71
CA LYS A 150 -20.52 -2.82 2.00
C LYS A 150 -21.86 -3.54 2.14
N ARG A 151 -22.95 -2.96 1.67
CA ARG A 151 -24.30 -3.57 1.77
C ARG A 151 -24.50 -4.77 0.85
N HIS A 152 -23.84 -4.78 -0.31
CA HIS A 152 -24.20 -5.72 -1.39
C HIS A 152 -23.08 -6.69 -1.78
N CYS A 153 -21.81 -6.37 -1.45
CA CYS A 153 -20.67 -7.09 -1.99
C CYS A 153 -19.57 -7.44 -0.99
N LEU A 154 -19.46 -6.70 0.10
CA LEU A 154 -18.31 -6.76 1.02
C LEU A 154 -18.85 -6.73 2.46
N SER A 155 -19.39 -7.84 2.90
CA SER A 155 -19.80 -8.02 4.31
C SER A 155 -18.64 -8.32 5.22
#